data_ae65cb3de97057a98f023e0d3eb33ada
#
_entry.id   ae65cb3de97057a98f023e0d3eb33ada
#
_cell.length_a   1.000
_cell.length_b   1.000
_cell.length_c   1.000
_cell.angle_alpha   90.00
_cell.angle_beta   90.00
_cell.angle_gamma   90.00
#
_symmetry.space_group_name_H-M   'P 1'
#
loop_
_entity.id
_entity.type
_entity.pdbx_description
1 polymer ?
#
loop_
_entity_poly.entity_id
_entity_poly.type
_entity_poly.pdbx_seq_one_letter_code
_entity_poly.pdbx_strand_id
1 'polypeptide(L)'
;MPTEPSPAATDARAAVAAALRDVPHVPGAPKPDPVLIADDVRRMFGGVNAVDVDHVEVQRGAITALIGPNGAGKTTFFNLLTGFDKPNSGKWTFDGRSLGGVAAARVARAGMVRTFQLTKALNRMTVMENMRLGATAQPGENLFAALVPAVWRPREKAITEQAEELLARFKLDTKRDDFAGSLSGGQRKLLEMARALMAKPQMIMLDEPMAGVNPALTQSLLGHIQALRDDGMTVLFVEHDMHMVRHISDWVVVMTEGRIVAEGPPDSVMNNPAVIDAYLGAHHDTDLGDDALLDDAVLEQLRTEDEEAR
;
A
#
# COMPACT_ATOMS: atom_id res chain seq x y z
N MET A 1 2.23 13.55 -22.14
CA MET A 1 3.41 14.21 -21.55
C MET A 1 3.27 14.06 -20.03
N PRO A 2 4.27 13.59 -19.30
CA PRO A 2 4.24 13.64 -17.84
C PRO A 2 4.18 15.12 -17.43
N THR A 3 3.20 15.46 -16.62
CA THR A 3 3.10 16.78 -15.99
C THR A 3 4.26 16.92 -15.02
N GLU A 4 5.03 18.00 -15.11
CA GLU A 4 6.05 18.32 -14.11
C GLU A 4 5.42 18.35 -12.71
N PRO A 5 6.08 17.77 -11.70
CA PRO A 5 5.58 17.80 -10.34
C PRO A 5 5.42 19.25 -9.86
N SER A 6 4.36 19.50 -9.09
CA SER A 6 4.15 20.82 -8.52
C SER A 6 5.27 21.15 -7.52
N PRO A 7 5.61 22.45 -7.30
CA PRO A 7 6.63 22.82 -6.32
C PRO A 7 6.39 22.22 -4.92
N ALA A 8 5.14 22.14 -4.48
CA ALA A 8 4.77 21.51 -3.20
C ALA A 8 5.07 20.01 -3.15
N ALA A 9 4.91 19.29 -4.27
CA ALA A 9 5.23 17.87 -4.39
C ALA A 9 6.75 17.61 -4.26
N THR A 10 7.55 18.49 -4.86
CA THR A 10 9.02 18.43 -4.77
C THR A 10 9.48 18.67 -3.33
N ASP A 11 8.84 19.60 -2.62
CA ASP A 11 9.13 19.92 -1.23
C ASP A 11 8.78 18.75 -0.29
N ALA A 12 7.63 18.08 -0.48
CA ALA A 12 7.21 16.94 0.32
C ALA A 12 8.19 15.75 0.20
N ARG A 13 8.58 15.41 -1.04
CA ARG A 13 9.57 14.36 -1.29
C ARG A 13 10.92 14.69 -0.67
N ALA A 14 11.38 15.92 -0.81
CA ALA A 14 12.64 16.37 -0.25
C ALA A 14 12.63 16.31 1.29
N ALA A 15 11.51 16.66 1.93
CA ALA A 15 11.33 16.57 3.38
C ALA A 15 11.41 15.13 3.88
N VAL A 16 10.73 14.18 3.21
CA VAL A 16 10.81 12.74 3.53
C VAL A 16 12.23 12.22 3.36
N ALA A 17 12.88 12.54 2.24
CA ALA A 17 14.27 12.12 1.99
C ALA A 17 15.25 12.70 3.02
N ALA A 18 15.04 13.93 3.47
CA ALA A 18 15.83 14.55 4.53
C ALA A 18 15.60 13.86 5.88
N ALA A 19 14.34 13.54 6.22
CA ALA A 19 13.99 12.86 7.46
C ALA A 19 14.60 11.45 7.54
N LEU A 20 14.65 10.72 6.42
CA LEU A 20 15.15 9.35 6.38
C LEU A 20 16.68 9.24 6.15
N ARG A 21 17.35 10.35 5.86
CA ARG A 21 18.79 10.35 5.48
C ARG A 21 19.70 9.72 6.52
N ASP A 22 19.48 10.04 7.80
CA ASP A 22 20.34 9.62 8.91
C ASP A 22 19.77 8.39 9.65
N VAL A 23 18.69 7.77 9.14
CA VAL A 23 18.12 6.56 9.73
C VAL A 23 19.03 5.36 9.42
N PRO A 24 19.43 4.57 10.42
CA PRO A 24 20.24 3.38 10.19
C PRO A 24 19.56 2.37 9.26
N HIS A 25 20.33 1.76 8.37
CA HIS A 25 19.80 0.73 7.44
C HIS A 25 19.85 -0.66 8.08
N VAL A 26 19.18 -0.81 9.21
CA VAL A 26 19.13 -2.06 9.99
C VAL A 26 17.68 -2.35 10.39
N PRO A 27 17.28 -3.62 10.51
CA PRO A 27 15.93 -3.99 10.93
C PRO A 27 15.54 -3.31 12.25
N GLY A 28 14.32 -2.73 12.28
CA GLY A 28 13.80 -2.05 13.47
C GLY A 28 14.40 -0.67 13.73
N ALA A 29 15.04 -0.04 12.74
CA ALA A 29 15.59 1.31 12.92
C ALA A 29 14.47 2.33 13.23
N PRO A 30 14.62 3.15 14.28
CA PRO A 30 13.62 4.14 14.65
C PRO A 30 13.50 5.24 13.59
N LYS A 31 12.28 5.67 13.29
CA LYS A 31 12.00 6.75 12.34
C LYS A 31 11.79 8.07 13.09
N PRO A 32 12.13 9.22 12.50
CA PRO A 32 11.97 10.53 13.15
C PRO A 32 10.51 10.89 13.50
N ASP A 33 9.55 10.49 12.66
CA ASP A 33 8.12 10.71 12.90
C ASP A 33 7.33 9.45 12.45
N PRO A 34 7.32 8.39 13.27
CA PRO A 34 6.63 7.16 12.92
C PRO A 34 5.12 7.32 13.06
N VAL A 35 4.36 7.08 11.99
CA VAL A 35 2.89 7.04 12.04
C VAL A 35 2.39 5.67 12.48
N LEU A 36 3.12 4.61 12.18
CA LEU A 36 2.84 3.23 12.61
C LEU A 36 4.07 2.68 13.32
N ILE A 37 3.87 2.09 14.49
CA ILE A 37 4.89 1.38 15.26
C ILE A 37 4.31 0.02 15.63
N ALA A 38 5.02 -1.06 15.33
CA ALA A 38 4.64 -2.41 15.70
C ALA A 38 5.77 -3.10 16.48
N ASP A 39 5.44 -3.64 17.66
CA ASP A 39 6.38 -4.26 18.61
C ASP A 39 5.95 -5.69 18.92
N ASP A 40 6.90 -6.64 18.86
CA ASP A 40 6.78 -8.04 19.25
C ASP A 40 5.58 -8.75 18.64
N VAL A 41 5.24 -8.40 17.38
CA VAL A 41 4.06 -8.94 16.70
C VAL A 41 4.32 -10.35 16.23
N ARG A 42 3.58 -11.30 16.81
CA ARG A 42 3.72 -12.74 16.54
C ARG A 42 2.41 -13.34 16.05
N ARG A 43 2.50 -14.20 15.03
CA ARG A 43 1.37 -14.98 14.54
C ARG A 43 1.81 -16.37 14.09
N MET A 44 1.19 -17.38 14.67
CA MET A 44 1.44 -18.79 14.35
C MET A 44 0.17 -19.45 13.79
N PHE A 45 0.35 -20.34 12.84
CA PHE A 45 -0.69 -21.22 12.31
C PHE A 45 -0.18 -22.66 12.34
N GLY A 46 -0.85 -23.54 13.08
CA GLY A 46 -0.49 -24.97 13.09
C GLY A 46 0.99 -25.27 13.41
N GLY A 47 1.63 -24.44 14.26
CA GLY A 47 3.05 -24.59 14.61
C GLY A 47 4.03 -23.84 13.70
N VAL A 48 3.57 -23.25 12.60
CA VAL A 48 4.40 -22.42 11.71
C VAL A 48 4.31 -20.96 12.13
N ASN A 49 5.46 -20.30 12.32
CA ASN A 49 5.54 -18.86 12.56
C ASN A 49 5.31 -18.11 11.25
N ALA A 50 4.10 -17.61 11.05
CA ALA A 50 3.77 -16.83 9.87
C ALA A 50 4.22 -15.35 10.00
N VAL A 51 4.28 -14.81 11.23
CA VAL A 51 4.80 -13.48 11.57
C VAL A 51 5.54 -13.54 12.88
N ASP A 52 6.75 -13.01 12.92
CA ASP A 52 7.68 -12.94 14.05
C ASP A 52 8.47 -11.63 13.96
N VAL A 53 7.76 -10.50 14.03
CA VAL A 53 8.32 -9.15 13.88
C VAL A 53 8.63 -8.59 15.26
N ASP A 54 9.92 -8.32 15.53
CA ASP A 54 10.37 -7.72 16.78
C ASP A 54 9.99 -6.25 16.86
N HIS A 55 10.38 -5.47 15.84
CA HIS A 55 10.07 -4.05 15.76
C HIS A 55 10.03 -3.59 14.31
N VAL A 56 9.08 -2.72 13.96
CA VAL A 56 9.05 -2.01 12.68
C VAL A 56 8.31 -0.69 12.84
N GLU A 57 8.84 0.34 12.18
CA GLU A 57 8.24 1.67 12.12
C GLU A 57 8.02 2.12 10.69
N VAL A 58 6.91 2.81 10.43
CA VAL A 58 6.61 3.45 9.15
C VAL A 58 6.65 4.97 9.31
N GLN A 59 7.53 5.62 8.55
CA GLN A 59 7.66 7.08 8.53
C GLN A 59 6.41 7.74 7.96
N ARG A 60 5.91 8.79 8.64
CA ARG A 60 4.80 9.61 8.16
C ARG A 60 5.14 10.29 6.84
N GLY A 61 4.17 10.32 5.92
CA GLY A 61 4.29 10.98 4.63
C GLY A 61 5.23 10.28 3.63
N ALA A 62 5.79 9.11 3.99
CA ALA A 62 6.65 8.33 3.12
C ALA A 62 5.89 7.23 2.37
N ILE A 63 6.46 6.80 1.24
CA ILE A 63 6.09 5.57 0.57
C ILE A 63 7.04 4.47 1.07
N THR A 64 6.51 3.54 1.87
CA THR A 64 7.25 2.38 2.37
C THR A 64 6.80 1.11 1.63
N ALA A 65 7.74 0.36 1.06
CA ALA A 65 7.49 -0.95 0.48
C ALA A 65 7.76 -2.05 1.49
N LEU A 66 6.87 -3.03 1.62
CA LEU A 66 7.11 -4.30 2.30
C LEU A 66 7.31 -5.38 1.25
N ILE A 67 8.53 -5.87 1.12
CA ILE A 67 8.91 -6.86 0.11
C ILE A 67 9.35 -8.17 0.76
N GLY A 68 9.52 -9.21 -0.05
CA GLY A 68 10.00 -10.52 0.38
C GLY A 68 9.42 -11.63 -0.47
N PRO A 69 9.97 -12.85 -0.41
CA PRO A 69 9.52 -13.99 -1.19
C PRO A 69 8.07 -14.38 -0.87
N ASN A 70 7.51 -15.26 -1.70
CA ASN A 70 6.20 -15.86 -1.43
C ASN A 70 6.25 -16.65 -0.12
N GLY A 71 5.21 -16.53 0.70
CA GLY A 71 5.19 -17.17 2.02
C GLY A 71 5.95 -16.42 3.13
N ALA A 72 6.62 -15.31 2.85
CA ALA A 72 7.37 -14.53 3.84
C ALA A 72 6.53 -13.95 5.00
N GLY A 73 5.19 -14.01 4.92
CA GLY A 73 4.30 -13.49 5.97
C GLY A 73 3.74 -12.09 5.71
N LYS A 74 4.06 -11.45 4.58
CA LYS A 74 3.65 -10.06 4.25
C LYS A 74 2.14 -9.83 4.37
N THR A 75 1.34 -10.64 3.69
CA THR A 75 -0.14 -10.54 3.72
C THR A 75 -0.70 -10.83 5.11
N THR A 76 -0.10 -11.77 5.85
CA THR A 76 -0.47 -12.04 7.24
C THR A 76 -0.18 -10.83 8.12
N PHE A 77 0.99 -10.22 7.99
CA PHE A 77 1.34 -9.00 8.72
C PHE A 77 0.38 -7.86 8.41
N PHE A 78 0.04 -7.62 7.14
CA PHE A 78 -0.99 -6.67 6.73
C PHE A 78 -2.36 -6.96 7.37
N ASN A 79 -2.76 -8.25 7.43
CA ASN A 79 -4.01 -8.66 8.08
C ASN A 79 -4.03 -8.34 9.57
N LEU A 80 -2.91 -8.52 10.26
CA LEU A 80 -2.77 -8.19 11.68
C LEU A 80 -2.91 -6.69 11.90
N LEU A 81 -2.11 -5.88 11.20
CA LEU A 81 -2.10 -4.42 11.33
C LEU A 81 -3.49 -3.82 11.06
N THR A 82 -4.20 -4.36 10.09
CA THR A 82 -5.53 -3.86 9.67
C THR A 82 -6.71 -4.50 10.41
N GLY A 83 -6.46 -5.38 11.37
CA GLY A 83 -7.49 -5.99 12.22
C GLY A 83 -8.36 -7.03 11.53
N PHE A 84 -7.91 -7.61 10.41
CA PHE A 84 -8.55 -8.75 9.73
C PHE A 84 -8.14 -10.09 10.35
N ASP A 85 -7.00 -10.13 11.04
CA ASP A 85 -6.57 -11.25 11.87
C ASP A 85 -6.10 -10.75 13.23
N LYS A 86 -5.93 -11.66 14.19
CA LYS A 86 -5.49 -11.35 15.54
C LYS A 86 -4.10 -11.93 15.78
N PRO A 87 -3.17 -11.19 16.39
CA PRO A 87 -1.88 -11.71 16.75
C PRO A 87 -1.98 -12.70 17.92
N ASN A 88 -0.99 -13.56 18.06
CA ASN A 88 -0.80 -14.34 19.27
C ASN A 88 -0.21 -13.48 20.39
N SER A 89 0.67 -12.53 20.04
CA SER A 89 1.24 -11.55 20.95
C SER A 89 1.65 -10.30 20.18
N GLY A 90 2.06 -9.27 20.91
CA GLY A 90 2.52 -8.00 20.36
C GLY A 90 1.49 -6.91 20.39
N LYS A 91 1.94 -5.73 20.03
CA LYS A 91 1.13 -4.50 20.02
C LYS A 91 1.54 -3.64 18.84
N TRP A 92 0.62 -2.80 18.39
CA TRP A 92 0.95 -1.72 17.44
C TRP A 92 0.14 -0.48 17.73
N THR A 93 0.72 0.63 17.38
CA THR A 93 0.10 1.94 17.47
C THR A 93 0.06 2.58 16.10
N PHE A 94 -0.99 3.32 15.84
CA PHE A 94 -1.16 4.16 14.66
C PHE A 94 -1.55 5.57 15.11
N ASP A 95 -0.76 6.54 14.70
CA ASP A 95 -0.90 7.94 15.13
C ASP A 95 -1.06 8.08 16.67
N GLY A 96 -0.19 7.36 17.41
CA GLY A 96 -0.18 7.30 18.87
C GLY A 96 -1.33 6.50 19.51
N ARG A 97 -2.26 5.94 18.72
CA ARG A 97 -3.41 5.16 19.23
C ARG A 97 -3.11 3.66 19.15
N SER A 98 -3.32 2.94 20.26
CA SER A 98 -3.19 1.48 20.24
C SER A 98 -4.28 0.82 19.39
N LEU A 99 -3.88 -0.01 18.41
CA LEU A 99 -4.78 -0.73 17.52
C LEU A 99 -4.67 -2.26 17.66
N GLY A 100 -3.84 -2.77 18.56
CA GLY A 100 -3.70 -4.21 18.79
C GLY A 100 -5.04 -4.87 19.12
N GLY A 101 -5.47 -5.84 18.30
CA GLY A 101 -6.75 -6.56 18.47
C GLY A 101 -8.02 -5.75 18.17
N VAL A 102 -7.88 -4.56 17.59
CA VAL A 102 -9.00 -3.71 17.18
C VAL A 102 -9.58 -4.23 15.86
N ALA A 103 -10.91 -4.30 15.74
CA ALA A 103 -11.58 -4.76 14.52
C ALA A 103 -11.34 -3.81 13.34
N ALA A 104 -11.23 -4.36 12.12
CA ALA A 104 -10.87 -3.65 10.89
C ALA A 104 -11.68 -2.36 10.62
N ALA A 105 -12.98 -2.36 10.89
CA ALA A 105 -13.81 -1.16 10.74
C ALA A 105 -13.37 -0.01 11.67
N ARG A 106 -12.85 -0.30 12.85
CA ARG A 106 -12.32 0.73 13.77
C ARG A 106 -10.93 1.18 13.37
N VAL A 107 -10.10 0.28 12.82
CA VAL A 107 -8.80 0.60 12.24
C VAL A 107 -8.97 1.58 11.07
N ALA A 108 -9.91 1.30 10.16
CA ALA A 108 -10.23 2.19 9.04
C ALA A 108 -10.72 3.57 9.52
N ARG A 109 -11.58 3.63 10.55
CA ARG A 109 -12.04 4.90 11.15
C ARG A 109 -10.92 5.65 11.87
N ALA A 110 -9.88 4.96 12.33
CA ALA A 110 -8.70 5.62 12.89
C ALA A 110 -7.82 6.29 11.83
N GLY A 111 -8.08 6.04 10.54
CA GLY A 111 -7.37 6.67 9.41
C GLY A 111 -6.37 5.75 8.71
N MET A 112 -6.33 4.46 9.01
CA MET A 112 -5.52 3.47 8.31
C MET A 112 -6.42 2.58 7.46
N VAL A 113 -6.42 2.79 6.14
CA VAL A 113 -7.29 2.09 5.18
C VAL A 113 -6.48 1.17 4.28
N ARG A 114 -6.97 -0.06 4.08
CA ARG A 114 -6.38 -1.04 3.16
C ARG A 114 -7.25 -1.24 1.94
N THR A 115 -6.61 -1.32 0.76
CA THR A 115 -7.23 -1.88 -0.44
C THR A 115 -7.02 -3.39 -0.48
N PHE A 116 -7.92 -4.13 -1.14
CA PHE A 116 -7.84 -5.59 -1.21
C PHE A 116 -7.37 -6.01 -2.60
N GLN A 117 -6.61 -7.11 -2.64
CA GLN A 117 -6.12 -7.74 -3.87
C GLN A 117 -7.26 -8.19 -4.81
N LEU A 118 -8.43 -8.50 -4.27
CA LEU A 118 -9.63 -8.85 -5.04
C LEU A 118 -10.69 -7.77 -4.88
N THR A 119 -11.00 -7.07 -5.96
CA THR A 119 -12.16 -6.17 -6.08
C THR A 119 -13.45 -6.98 -5.89
N LYS A 120 -13.84 -7.24 -4.64
CA LYS A 120 -15.05 -8.02 -4.36
C LYS A 120 -16.30 -7.19 -4.58
N ALA A 121 -17.14 -7.71 -5.45
CA ALA A 121 -18.62 -7.66 -5.36
C ALA A 121 -19.34 -6.36 -5.68
N LEU A 122 -18.69 -5.28 -6.06
CA LEU A 122 -19.41 -4.06 -6.40
C LEU A 122 -19.68 -3.89 -7.90
N ASN A 123 -19.54 -5.00 -8.66
CA ASN A 123 -19.72 -5.02 -10.13
C ASN A 123 -21.12 -4.62 -10.59
N ARG A 124 -22.13 -4.83 -9.73
CA ARG A 124 -23.55 -4.48 -10.01
C ARG A 124 -23.95 -3.08 -9.54
N MET A 125 -23.02 -2.33 -8.99
CA MET A 125 -23.18 -0.93 -8.60
C MET A 125 -22.47 -0.04 -9.62
N THR A 126 -22.98 1.17 -9.78
CA THR A 126 -22.30 2.19 -10.58
C THR A 126 -20.99 2.62 -9.93
N VAL A 127 -20.12 3.26 -10.71
CA VAL A 127 -18.87 3.84 -10.19
C VAL A 127 -19.17 4.84 -9.07
N MET A 128 -20.16 5.71 -9.25
CA MET A 128 -20.57 6.68 -8.22
C MET A 128 -21.09 6.00 -6.95
N GLU A 129 -21.90 4.96 -7.06
CA GLU A 129 -22.38 4.21 -5.89
C GLU A 129 -21.23 3.53 -5.15
N ASN A 130 -20.25 2.96 -5.87
CA ASN A 130 -19.02 2.41 -5.30
C ASN A 130 -18.25 3.47 -4.50
N MET A 131 -18.11 4.68 -5.04
CA MET A 131 -17.44 5.78 -4.35
C MET A 131 -18.15 6.14 -3.04
N ARG A 132 -19.47 6.32 -3.08
CA ARG A 132 -20.28 6.70 -1.90
C ARG A 132 -20.15 5.68 -0.77
N LEU A 133 -20.02 4.38 -1.07
CA LEU A 133 -19.80 3.34 -0.05
C LEU A 133 -18.45 3.47 0.68
N GLY A 134 -17.45 4.13 0.08
CA GLY A 134 -16.16 4.40 0.73
C GLY A 134 -16.23 5.51 1.78
N ALA A 135 -17.28 6.32 1.77
CA ALA A 135 -17.42 7.42 2.72
C ALA A 135 -17.75 6.93 4.13
N THR A 136 -17.14 7.56 5.12
CA THR A 136 -17.36 7.26 6.55
C THR A 136 -18.25 8.31 7.22
N ALA A 137 -18.73 8.00 8.44
CA ALA A 137 -19.53 8.91 9.27
C ALA A 137 -20.78 9.44 8.54
N GLN A 138 -21.56 8.54 7.95
CA GLN A 138 -22.82 8.86 7.31
C GLN A 138 -23.94 8.92 8.36
N PRO A 139 -24.62 10.06 8.55
CA PRO A 139 -25.72 10.16 9.52
C PRO A 139 -26.85 9.18 9.28
N GLY A 140 -27.06 8.78 8.02
CA GLY A 140 -28.06 7.78 7.62
C GLY A 140 -27.81 6.36 8.13
N GLU A 141 -26.64 6.05 8.69
CA GLU A 141 -26.36 4.79 9.39
C GLU A 141 -27.13 4.69 10.73
N ASN A 142 -27.60 5.83 11.27
CA ASN A 142 -28.48 5.87 12.44
C ASN A 142 -29.94 5.83 11.98
N LEU A 143 -30.71 4.83 12.45
CA LEU A 143 -32.08 4.59 12.06
C LEU A 143 -32.98 5.83 12.25
N PHE A 144 -32.81 6.57 13.34
CA PHE A 144 -33.59 7.78 13.62
C PHE A 144 -33.17 8.96 12.72
N ALA A 145 -31.89 9.11 12.46
CA ALA A 145 -31.37 10.16 11.57
C ALA A 145 -31.78 9.90 10.11
N ALA A 146 -31.87 8.64 9.69
CA ALA A 146 -32.30 8.26 8.34
C ALA A 146 -33.72 8.72 8.00
N LEU A 147 -34.61 8.82 9.00
CA LEU A 147 -36.01 9.27 8.84
C LEU A 147 -36.11 10.79 8.61
N VAL A 148 -35.06 11.58 8.86
CA VAL A 148 -35.09 13.04 8.75
C VAL A 148 -34.18 13.50 7.63
N PRO A 149 -34.70 13.76 6.40
CA PRO A 149 -33.89 14.14 5.23
C PRO A 149 -32.99 15.35 5.45
N ALA A 150 -33.41 16.31 6.26
CA ALA A 150 -32.61 17.51 6.57
C ALA A 150 -31.29 17.20 7.30
N VAL A 151 -31.19 16.03 7.96
CA VAL A 151 -30.01 15.63 8.72
C VAL A 151 -28.93 15.04 7.82
N TRP A 152 -29.31 14.25 6.81
CA TRP A 152 -28.33 13.52 5.99
C TRP A 152 -28.09 14.11 4.59
N ARG A 153 -29.08 14.87 4.01
CA ARG A 153 -28.92 15.49 2.67
C ARG A 153 -27.68 16.37 2.51
N PRO A 154 -27.30 17.26 3.44
CA PRO A 154 -26.08 18.08 3.29
C PRO A 154 -24.84 17.20 3.24
N ARG A 155 -24.78 16.15 4.06
CA ARG A 155 -23.66 15.20 4.08
C ARG A 155 -23.57 14.39 2.81
N GLU A 156 -24.71 13.92 2.28
CA GLU A 156 -24.77 13.17 1.02
C GLU A 156 -24.28 14.02 -0.16
N LYS A 157 -24.65 15.31 -0.18
CA LYS A 157 -24.13 16.26 -1.18
C LYS A 157 -22.62 16.38 -1.09
N ALA A 158 -22.07 16.61 0.10
CA ALA A 158 -20.63 16.70 0.31
C ALA A 158 -19.89 15.41 -0.07
N ILE A 159 -20.47 14.24 0.22
CA ILE A 159 -19.93 12.93 -0.20
C ILE A 159 -19.93 12.81 -1.73
N THR A 160 -21.00 13.28 -2.39
CA THR A 160 -21.07 13.26 -3.86
C THR A 160 -20.03 14.18 -4.48
N GLU A 161 -19.88 15.40 -3.99
CA GLU A 161 -18.86 16.36 -4.45
C GLU A 161 -17.44 15.78 -4.27
N GLN A 162 -17.14 15.21 -3.11
CA GLN A 162 -15.86 14.53 -2.88
C GLN A 162 -15.64 13.34 -3.84
N ALA A 163 -16.68 12.57 -4.11
CA ALA A 163 -16.61 11.46 -5.06
C ALA A 163 -16.31 11.95 -6.47
N GLU A 164 -16.95 13.04 -6.92
CA GLU A 164 -16.71 13.65 -8.23
C GLU A 164 -15.29 14.19 -8.38
N GLU A 165 -14.75 14.85 -7.34
CA GLU A 165 -13.36 15.32 -7.32
C GLU A 165 -12.37 14.14 -7.44
N LEU A 166 -12.57 13.06 -6.68
CA LEU A 166 -11.73 11.88 -6.74
C LEU A 166 -11.87 11.15 -8.09
N LEU A 167 -13.09 11.02 -8.64
CA LEU A 167 -13.28 10.41 -9.95
C LEU A 167 -12.57 11.22 -11.06
N ALA A 168 -12.61 12.54 -11.02
CA ALA A 168 -11.87 13.40 -11.93
C ALA A 168 -10.35 13.21 -11.77
N ARG A 169 -9.84 13.18 -10.54
CA ARG A 169 -8.43 12.92 -10.23
C ARG A 169 -7.93 11.57 -10.81
N PHE A 170 -8.75 10.53 -10.74
CA PHE A 170 -8.43 9.19 -11.26
C PHE A 170 -8.87 8.97 -12.72
N LYS A 171 -9.36 10.02 -13.42
CA LYS A 171 -9.83 9.95 -14.81
C LYS A 171 -10.95 8.92 -15.01
N LEU A 172 -11.85 8.83 -14.04
CA LEU A 172 -13.03 7.96 -14.04
C LEU A 172 -14.35 8.74 -14.07
N ASP A 173 -14.29 10.08 -14.19
CA ASP A 173 -15.44 10.99 -14.21
C ASP A 173 -16.43 10.68 -15.35
N THR A 174 -15.93 10.35 -16.53
CA THR A 174 -16.76 9.95 -17.68
C THR A 174 -17.45 8.58 -17.49
N LYS A 175 -17.05 7.83 -16.47
CA LYS A 175 -17.55 6.47 -16.13
C LYS A 175 -18.43 6.46 -14.89
N ARG A 176 -18.78 7.64 -14.35
CA ARG A 176 -19.48 7.77 -13.05
C ARG A 176 -20.78 6.93 -12.96
N ASP A 177 -21.52 6.89 -14.07
CA ASP A 177 -22.84 6.22 -14.12
C ASP A 177 -22.76 4.80 -14.74
N ASP A 178 -21.58 4.39 -15.22
CA ASP A 178 -21.34 3.03 -15.71
C ASP A 178 -21.29 2.04 -14.53
N PHE A 179 -21.66 0.79 -14.77
CA PHE A 179 -21.48 -0.27 -13.77
C PHE A 179 -19.98 -0.56 -13.60
N ALA A 180 -19.51 -0.71 -12.35
CA ALA A 180 -18.12 -1.02 -12.05
C ALA A 180 -17.65 -2.33 -12.70
N GLY A 181 -18.58 -3.27 -12.98
CA GLY A 181 -18.30 -4.49 -13.71
C GLY A 181 -17.91 -4.30 -15.17
N SER A 182 -18.27 -3.17 -15.81
CA SER A 182 -17.91 -2.86 -17.20
C SER A 182 -16.53 -2.23 -17.34
N LEU A 183 -15.92 -1.81 -16.22
CA LEU A 183 -14.58 -1.24 -16.22
C LEU A 183 -13.51 -2.28 -16.56
N SER A 184 -12.44 -1.84 -17.21
CA SER A 184 -11.23 -2.66 -17.38
C SER A 184 -10.60 -3.03 -16.03
N GLY A 185 -9.75 -4.06 -16.00
CA GLY A 185 -9.06 -4.49 -14.77
C GLY A 185 -8.36 -3.33 -14.05
N GLY A 186 -7.64 -2.52 -14.80
CA GLY A 186 -6.95 -1.39 -14.24
C GLY A 186 -7.84 -0.21 -13.84
N GLN A 187 -8.91 0.08 -14.58
CA GLN A 187 -9.89 1.07 -14.15
C GLN A 187 -10.56 0.65 -12.82
N ARG A 188 -10.78 -0.66 -12.61
CA ARG A 188 -11.26 -1.17 -11.32
C ARG A 188 -10.26 -0.94 -10.19
N LYS A 189 -8.95 -1.10 -10.44
CA LYS A 189 -7.89 -0.77 -9.46
C LYS A 189 -7.88 0.72 -9.12
N LEU A 190 -8.02 1.60 -10.11
CA LEU A 190 -8.16 3.05 -9.89
C LEU A 190 -9.41 3.37 -9.07
N LEU A 191 -10.56 2.77 -9.38
CA LEU A 191 -11.79 2.94 -8.61
C LEU A 191 -11.63 2.47 -7.15
N GLU A 192 -10.93 1.35 -6.94
CA GLU A 192 -10.66 0.83 -5.60
C GLU A 192 -9.82 1.80 -4.77
N MET A 193 -8.76 2.35 -5.37
CA MET A 193 -7.93 3.37 -4.74
C MET A 193 -8.72 4.65 -4.45
N ALA A 194 -9.47 5.16 -5.43
CA ALA A 194 -10.33 6.33 -5.25
C ALA A 194 -11.38 6.11 -4.13
N ARG A 195 -11.99 4.92 -4.07
CA ARG A 195 -12.93 4.56 -3.01
C ARG A 195 -12.28 4.53 -1.63
N ALA A 196 -11.06 4.02 -1.50
CA ALA A 196 -10.32 4.04 -0.24
C ALA A 196 -10.07 5.47 0.25
N LEU A 197 -9.82 6.41 -0.66
CA LEU A 197 -9.61 7.82 -0.36
C LEU A 197 -10.88 8.57 0.10
N MET A 198 -12.07 8.03 -0.16
CA MET A 198 -13.33 8.60 0.37
C MET A 198 -13.37 8.62 1.90
N ALA A 199 -12.63 7.73 2.55
CA ALA A 199 -12.49 7.71 4.01
C ALA A 199 -11.54 8.81 4.55
N LYS A 200 -10.86 9.58 3.69
CA LYS A 200 -9.82 10.57 4.02
C LYS A 200 -8.75 9.98 4.95
N PRO A 201 -8.11 8.88 4.57
CA PRO A 201 -7.14 8.22 5.42
C PRO A 201 -5.87 9.05 5.59
N GLN A 202 -5.18 8.87 6.73
CA GLN A 202 -3.81 9.36 6.94
C GLN A 202 -2.78 8.39 6.34
N MET A 203 -3.15 7.09 6.26
CA MET A 203 -2.31 6.05 5.70
C MET A 203 -3.15 5.11 4.84
N ILE A 204 -2.64 4.81 3.64
CA ILE A 204 -3.21 3.80 2.76
C ILE A 204 -2.27 2.60 2.68
N MET A 205 -2.84 1.40 2.81
CA MET A 205 -2.13 0.13 2.67
C MET A 205 -2.58 -0.55 1.38
N LEU A 206 -1.63 -0.79 0.47
CA LEU A 206 -1.89 -1.36 -0.86
C LEU A 206 -1.29 -2.77 -0.94
N ASP A 207 -2.11 -3.74 -1.27
CA ASP A 207 -1.69 -5.14 -1.38
C ASP A 207 -1.61 -5.52 -2.86
N GLU A 208 -0.38 -5.64 -3.38
CA GLU A 208 -0.06 -5.92 -4.79
C GLU A 208 -0.89 -5.06 -5.77
N PRO A 209 -0.79 -3.72 -5.68
CA PRO A 209 -1.65 -2.83 -6.45
C PRO A 209 -1.49 -2.98 -7.96
N MET A 210 -0.35 -3.48 -8.42
CA MET A 210 -0.03 -3.64 -9.84
C MET A 210 -0.36 -5.03 -10.40
N ALA A 211 -0.73 -6.01 -9.56
CA ALA A 211 -1.03 -7.37 -10.02
C ALA A 211 -2.14 -7.37 -11.08
N GLY A 212 -1.85 -7.98 -12.24
CA GLY A 212 -2.78 -8.08 -13.37
C GLY A 212 -3.08 -6.77 -14.11
N VAL A 213 -2.25 -5.74 -13.95
CA VAL A 213 -2.38 -4.44 -14.64
C VAL A 213 -1.43 -4.41 -15.84
N ASN A 214 -1.89 -3.85 -16.96
CA ASN A 214 -1.03 -3.67 -18.13
C ASN A 214 0.02 -2.56 -17.91
N PRO A 215 1.17 -2.57 -18.63
CA PRO A 215 2.26 -1.62 -18.40
C PRO A 215 1.87 -0.14 -18.48
N ALA A 216 1.01 0.23 -19.44
CA ALA A 216 0.59 1.63 -19.61
C ALA A 216 -0.19 2.16 -18.40
N LEU A 217 -1.02 1.31 -17.79
CA LEU A 217 -1.80 1.67 -16.62
C LEU A 217 -0.99 1.56 -15.33
N THR A 218 0.02 0.69 -15.29
CA THR A 218 0.99 0.63 -14.19
C THR A 218 1.63 2.01 -13.97
N GLN A 219 2.12 2.66 -15.02
CA GLN A 219 2.69 4.00 -14.92
C GLN A 219 1.69 5.03 -14.37
N SER A 220 0.42 4.94 -14.77
CA SER A 220 -0.63 5.82 -14.22
C SER A 220 -0.87 5.57 -12.73
N LEU A 221 -0.93 4.31 -12.30
CA LEU A 221 -1.09 3.94 -10.89
C LEU A 221 0.11 4.41 -10.04
N LEU A 222 1.33 4.22 -10.53
CA LEU A 222 2.56 4.72 -9.88
C LEU A 222 2.49 6.24 -9.69
N GLY A 223 2.11 6.98 -10.73
CA GLY A 223 1.92 8.43 -10.64
C GLY A 223 0.87 8.82 -9.61
N HIS A 224 -0.23 8.08 -9.49
CA HIS A 224 -1.23 8.34 -8.45
C HIS A 224 -0.70 8.05 -7.03
N ILE A 225 0.06 6.96 -6.83
CA ILE A 225 0.67 6.64 -5.53
C ILE A 225 1.67 7.73 -5.11
N GLN A 226 2.51 8.19 -6.03
CA GLN A 226 3.44 9.29 -5.77
C GLN A 226 2.69 10.58 -5.43
N ALA A 227 1.63 10.92 -6.17
CA ALA A 227 0.80 12.08 -5.89
C ALA A 227 0.10 12.01 -4.51
N LEU A 228 -0.25 10.82 -4.01
CA LEU A 228 -0.77 10.68 -2.64
C LEU A 228 0.27 11.04 -1.59
N ARG A 229 1.52 10.58 -1.75
CA ARG A 229 2.63 10.98 -0.86
C ARG A 229 2.88 12.48 -0.93
N ASP A 230 2.87 13.04 -2.12
CA ASP A 230 3.11 14.47 -2.34
C ASP A 230 2.03 15.34 -1.69
N ASP A 231 0.82 14.79 -1.52
CA ASP A 231 -0.27 15.38 -0.73
C ASP A 231 -0.11 15.13 0.80
N GLY A 232 1.01 14.53 1.26
CA GLY A 232 1.30 14.26 2.67
C GLY A 232 0.74 12.95 3.22
N MET A 233 0.17 12.09 2.36
CA MET A 233 -0.35 10.79 2.78
C MET A 233 0.78 9.77 2.97
N THR A 234 0.68 8.94 3.99
CA THR A 234 1.57 7.79 4.16
C THR A 234 1.07 6.63 3.31
N VAL A 235 1.98 5.97 2.61
CA VAL A 235 1.67 4.78 1.82
C VAL A 235 2.53 3.62 2.29
N LEU A 236 1.91 2.50 2.62
CA LEU A 236 2.58 1.21 2.82
C LEU A 236 2.05 0.22 1.79
N PHE A 237 2.93 -0.37 1.00
CA PHE A 237 2.48 -1.31 -0.03
C PHE A 237 3.30 -2.59 -0.03
N VAL A 238 2.66 -3.68 -0.45
CA VAL A 238 3.34 -4.97 -0.71
C VAL A 238 3.50 -5.11 -2.21
N GLU A 239 4.72 -5.43 -2.65
CA GLU A 239 5.01 -5.78 -4.04
C GLU A 239 6.18 -6.75 -4.13
N HIS A 240 6.28 -7.40 -5.28
CA HIS A 240 7.34 -8.34 -5.61
C HIS A 240 8.18 -7.87 -6.81
N ASP A 241 7.73 -6.87 -7.57
CA ASP A 241 8.48 -6.23 -8.65
C ASP A 241 9.50 -5.24 -8.08
N MET A 242 10.76 -5.66 -8.07
CA MET A 242 11.87 -4.87 -7.51
C MET A 242 12.13 -3.59 -8.27
N HIS A 243 11.93 -3.58 -9.59
CA HIS A 243 12.12 -2.39 -10.40
C HIS A 243 11.12 -1.29 -9.99
N MET A 244 9.87 -1.67 -9.80
CA MET A 244 8.83 -0.76 -9.35
C MET A 244 9.08 -0.27 -7.92
N VAL A 245 9.42 -1.18 -7.00
CA VAL A 245 9.78 -0.84 -5.61
C VAL A 245 10.90 0.22 -5.59
N ARG A 246 11.97 0.02 -6.36
CA ARG A 246 13.09 0.96 -6.47
C ARG A 246 12.65 2.33 -6.97
N HIS A 247 11.68 2.36 -7.90
CA HIS A 247 11.27 3.60 -8.57
C HIS A 247 10.42 4.51 -7.69
N ILE A 248 9.54 3.96 -6.83
CA ILE A 248 8.57 4.78 -6.10
C ILE A 248 8.80 4.85 -4.59
N SER A 249 9.53 3.90 -3.99
CA SER A 249 9.66 3.83 -2.54
C SER A 249 10.66 4.85 -2.01
N ASP A 250 10.34 5.42 -0.86
CA ASP A 250 11.28 6.21 -0.06
C ASP A 250 12.04 5.30 0.92
N TRP A 251 11.39 4.20 1.36
CA TRP A 251 11.94 3.21 2.27
C TRP A 251 11.44 1.81 1.92
N VAL A 252 12.28 0.80 2.13
CA VAL A 252 11.95 -0.60 1.89
C VAL A 252 12.17 -1.39 3.16
N VAL A 253 11.24 -2.27 3.49
CA VAL A 253 11.30 -3.25 4.57
C VAL A 253 11.24 -4.63 3.96
N VAL A 254 12.20 -5.49 4.26
CA VAL A 254 12.29 -6.85 3.72
C VAL A 254 11.86 -7.87 4.76
N MET A 255 10.90 -8.70 4.39
CA MET A 255 10.38 -9.75 5.25
C MET A 255 10.70 -11.14 4.68
N THR A 256 11.23 -12.03 5.51
CA THR A 256 11.50 -13.42 5.17
C THR A 256 11.15 -14.30 6.37
N GLU A 257 10.46 -15.41 6.15
CA GLU A 257 10.06 -16.37 7.20
C GLU A 257 9.40 -15.71 8.43
N GLY A 258 8.57 -14.72 8.17
CA GLY A 258 7.85 -13.97 9.19
C GLY A 258 8.64 -12.83 9.86
N ARG A 259 9.93 -12.64 9.56
CA ARG A 259 10.84 -11.69 10.22
C ARG A 259 11.24 -10.56 9.29
N ILE A 260 11.52 -9.40 9.86
CA ILE A 260 12.18 -8.31 9.14
C ILE A 260 13.69 -8.58 9.13
N VAL A 261 14.28 -8.78 7.94
CA VAL A 261 15.69 -9.13 7.77
C VAL A 261 16.55 -7.97 7.29
N ALA A 262 15.96 -6.98 6.64
CA ALA A 262 16.63 -5.77 6.20
C ALA A 262 15.63 -4.62 6.09
N GLU A 263 16.11 -3.39 6.22
CA GLU A 263 15.37 -2.19 5.84
C GLU A 263 16.34 -1.06 5.48
N GLY A 264 15.85 -0.11 4.67
CA GLY A 264 16.64 1.03 4.21
C GLY A 264 16.06 1.68 2.96
N PRO A 265 16.76 2.68 2.41
CA PRO A 265 16.48 3.19 1.07
C PRO A 265 16.55 2.06 0.04
N PRO A 266 15.80 2.14 -1.08
CA PRO A 266 15.75 1.07 -2.07
C PRO A 266 17.12 0.57 -2.53
N ASP A 267 18.02 1.47 -2.90
CA ASP A 267 19.38 1.10 -3.38
C ASP A 267 20.22 0.37 -2.33
N SER A 268 20.07 0.73 -1.05
CA SER A 268 20.76 0.05 0.05
C SER A 268 20.26 -1.38 0.24
N VAL A 269 18.94 -1.56 0.16
CA VAL A 269 18.28 -2.87 0.34
C VAL A 269 18.57 -3.81 -0.83
N MET A 270 18.51 -3.30 -2.07
CA MET A 270 18.74 -4.10 -3.28
C MET A 270 20.18 -4.66 -3.36
N ASN A 271 21.13 -3.99 -2.74
CA ASN A 271 22.53 -4.43 -2.68
C ASN A 271 22.88 -5.21 -1.40
N ASN A 272 21.90 -5.50 -0.54
CA ASN A 272 22.14 -6.22 0.72
C ASN A 272 22.27 -7.73 0.45
N PRO A 273 23.40 -8.37 0.81
CA PRO A 273 23.60 -9.81 0.59
C PRO A 273 22.50 -10.68 1.19
N ALA A 274 22.01 -10.37 2.39
CA ALA A 274 20.95 -11.12 3.04
C ALA A 274 19.61 -11.06 2.28
N VAL A 275 19.36 -9.97 1.55
CA VAL A 275 18.17 -9.81 0.69
C VAL A 275 18.35 -10.64 -0.57
N ILE A 276 19.51 -10.56 -1.22
CA ILE A 276 19.86 -11.35 -2.41
C ILE A 276 19.72 -12.84 -2.11
N ASP A 277 20.32 -13.32 -1.01
CA ASP A 277 20.25 -14.72 -0.58
C ASP A 277 18.81 -15.17 -0.30
N ALA A 278 17.97 -14.32 0.33
CA ALA A 278 16.58 -14.62 0.61
C ALA A 278 15.74 -14.83 -0.65
N TYR A 279 16.03 -14.09 -1.72
CA TYR A 279 15.35 -14.25 -3.00
C TYR A 279 15.92 -15.41 -3.83
N LEU A 280 17.23 -15.63 -3.84
CA LEU A 280 17.87 -16.76 -4.52
C LEU A 280 17.53 -18.11 -3.85
N GLY A 281 17.49 -18.15 -2.50
CA GLY A 281 17.14 -19.36 -1.75
C GLY A 281 15.69 -19.79 -1.97
N ALA A 282 14.77 -18.86 -2.17
CA ALA A 282 13.37 -19.15 -2.45
C ALA A 282 13.15 -19.80 -3.84
N HIS A 283 14.09 -19.67 -4.78
CA HIS A 283 14.01 -20.30 -6.10
C HIS A 283 14.52 -21.75 -6.10
N HIS A 284 15.22 -22.20 -5.06
CA HIS A 284 15.71 -23.59 -4.97
C HIS A 284 14.64 -24.59 -4.52
N ASP A 285 13.53 -24.16 -3.91
CA ASP A 285 12.45 -25.03 -3.42
C ASP A 285 11.27 -25.16 -4.40
N THR A 286 11.26 -24.42 -5.51
CA THR A 286 10.29 -24.58 -6.59
C THR A 286 10.94 -25.30 -7.76
N ASP A 287 10.46 -26.51 -8.05
CA ASP A 287 10.80 -27.33 -9.23
C ASP A 287 10.81 -26.45 -10.49
N LEU A 288 11.97 -26.37 -11.16
CA LEU A 288 12.24 -25.52 -12.31
C LEU A 288 11.45 -25.99 -13.53
N GLY A 289 10.19 -25.58 -13.65
CA GLY A 289 9.50 -25.55 -14.95
C GLY A 289 9.85 -24.26 -15.70
N ASP A 290 10.41 -24.41 -16.87
CA ASP A 290 10.63 -23.54 -18.05
C ASP A 290 10.63 -21.97 -17.96
N ASP A 291 10.41 -21.36 -16.81
CA ASP A 291 10.44 -19.88 -16.65
C ASP A 291 11.82 -19.29 -16.29
N ALA A 292 12.84 -20.15 -16.08
CA ALA A 292 14.19 -19.71 -15.69
C ALA A 292 14.97 -18.98 -16.79
N LEU A 293 14.51 -19.02 -18.05
CA LEU A 293 15.18 -18.39 -19.18
C LEU A 293 14.92 -16.89 -19.33
N LEU A 294 13.95 -16.33 -18.58
CA LEU A 294 13.64 -14.90 -18.62
C LEU A 294 14.48 -14.07 -17.63
N ASP A 295 14.94 -14.68 -16.53
CA ASP A 295 15.74 -13.98 -15.53
C ASP A 295 17.21 -13.77 -15.96
N ASP A 296 17.78 -14.69 -16.74
CA ASP A 296 19.14 -14.54 -17.28
C ASP A 296 19.22 -13.41 -18.33
N ALA A 297 18.17 -13.19 -19.09
CA ALA A 297 18.10 -12.10 -20.07
C ALA A 297 18.03 -10.72 -19.38
N VAL A 298 17.40 -10.62 -18.20
CA VAL A 298 17.33 -9.39 -17.40
C VAL A 298 18.67 -9.10 -16.74
N LEU A 299 19.37 -10.11 -16.25
CA LEU A 299 20.71 -9.97 -15.68
C LEU A 299 21.75 -9.58 -16.73
N GLU A 300 21.61 -10.04 -17.96
CA GLU A 300 22.49 -9.69 -19.09
C GLU A 300 22.23 -8.25 -19.58
N GLN A 301 20.98 -7.79 -19.57
CA GLN A 301 20.63 -6.39 -19.87
C GLN A 301 21.23 -5.42 -18.83
N LEU A 302 21.18 -5.76 -17.56
CA LEU A 302 21.75 -4.92 -16.49
C LEU A 302 23.30 -4.85 -16.56
N ARG A 303 23.96 -5.92 -17.04
CA ARG A 303 25.41 -5.91 -17.27
C ARG A 303 25.83 -5.04 -18.46
N THR A 304 25.04 -5.05 -19.53
CA THR A 304 25.32 -4.24 -20.72
C THR A 304 25.11 -2.75 -20.50
N GLU A 305 24.14 -2.36 -19.69
CA GLU A 305 23.91 -0.95 -19.36
C GLU A 305 25.02 -0.37 -18.44
N ASP A 306 25.63 -1.19 -17.57
CA ASP A 306 26.76 -0.76 -16.73
C ASP A 306 28.08 -0.66 -17.52
N GLU A 307 28.23 -1.38 -18.63
CA GLU A 307 29.40 -1.30 -19.51
C GLU A 307 29.34 -0.10 -20.50
N GLU A 308 28.15 0.33 -20.88
CA GLU A 308 27.95 1.53 -21.73
C GLU A 308 28.03 2.85 -20.93
N ALA A 309 27.96 2.81 -19.60
CA ALA A 309 28.05 3.97 -18.72
C ALA A 309 29.49 4.26 -18.20
N ARG A 310 30.50 3.49 -18.65
CA ARG A 310 31.92 3.70 -18.34
C ARG A 310 32.68 4.17 -19.58
#